data_93c20ed3dff0116f602fdd490d1a8ae2
#
_entry.id   93c20ed3dff0116f602fdd490d1a8ae2
#
_cell.length_a   1.000
_cell.length_b   1.000
_cell.length_c   1.000
_cell.angle_alpha   90.00
_cell.angle_beta   90.00
_cell.angle_gamma   90.00
#
_symmetry.space_group_name_H-M   'P 1'
#
loop_
_entity.id
_entity.type
_entity.pdbx_description
1 polymer ?
#
loop_
_entity_poly.entity_id
_entity_poly.type
_entity_poly.pdbx_seq_one_letter_code
_entity_poly.pdbx_strand_id
1 'polypeptide(L)'
;MEYKVIIKGNAPSKANCYKIVSINGHGCLAKTSALKKYEESFIWQAGKLRDLNINEPFEFYIDVYYPSRRSDLDNVLKLQLDVLQRIKCIKNDNNCCLIHARKFVDKENPRVEIMIKTLD
;
A
#
# COMPACT_ATOMS: atom_id res chain seq x y z
N MET A 1 18.98 -1.47 -8.73
CA MET A 1 18.00 -2.57 -8.93
C MET A 1 16.60 -2.03 -8.86
N GLU A 2 15.75 -2.41 -9.77
CA GLU A 2 14.36 -1.97 -9.81
C GLU A 2 13.41 -3.16 -9.67
N TYR A 3 12.39 -2.99 -8.85
CA TYR A 3 11.36 -4.00 -8.62
C TYR A 3 10.00 -3.39 -8.91
N LYS A 4 9.23 -4.02 -9.80
CA LYS A 4 7.92 -3.51 -10.24
C LYS A 4 6.82 -4.51 -9.94
N VAL A 5 5.64 -3.99 -9.59
CA VAL A 5 4.44 -4.81 -9.41
C VAL A 5 3.19 -3.97 -9.70
N ILE A 6 2.17 -4.65 -10.19
CA ILE A 6 0.83 -4.07 -10.36
C ILE A 6 -0.09 -4.81 -9.40
N ILE A 7 -0.76 -4.06 -8.52
CA ILE A 7 -1.73 -4.60 -7.58
C ILE A 7 -3.11 -4.12 -8.03
N LYS A 8 -3.92 -5.03 -8.54
CA LYS A 8 -5.27 -4.74 -8.99
C LYS A 8 -6.21 -4.61 -7.80
N GLY A 9 -7.19 -3.74 -7.92
CA GLY A 9 -8.20 -3.49 -6.91
C GLY A 9 -8.18 -2.03 -6.46
N ASN A 10 -9.30 -1.61 -5.88
CA ASN A 10 -9.45 -0.26 -5.37
C ASN A 10 -8.85 -0.18 -3.97
N ALA A 11 -7.80 0.62 -3.80
CA ALA A 11 -7.20 0.85 -2.48
C ALA A 11 -8.24 1.54 -1.58
N PRO A 12 -8.51 1.01 -0.37
CA PRO A 12 -9.50 1.60 0.51
C PRO A 12 -9.04 2.97 1.00
N SER A 13 -9.99 3.88 1.20
CA SER A 13 -9.72 5.20 1.76
C SER A 13 -9.33 5.06 3.24
N LYS A 14 -8.60 6.05 3.77
CA LYS A 14 -8.21 6.06 5.18
C LYS A 14 -9.41 5.90 6.11
N ALA A 15 -10.54 6.55 5.79
CA ALA A 15 -11.76 6.45 6.58
C ALA A 15 -12.35 5.03 6.58
N ASN A 16 -12.06 4.23 5.56
CA ASN A 16 -12.57 2.87 5.42
C ASN A 16 -11.57 1.79 5.85
N CYS A 17 -10.42 2.19 6.39
CA CYS A 17 -9.38 1.24 6.80
C CYS A 17 -9.55 0.77 8.25
N TYR A 18 -10.05 1.64 9.13
CA TYR A 18 -10.15 1.35 10.55
C TYR A 18 -11.52 1.74 11.09
N LYS A 19 -11.94 1.02 12.11
CA LYS A 19 -13.18 1.30 12.86
C LYS A 19 -12.91 1.24 14.35
N ILE A 20 -13.74 1.93 15.13
CA ILE A 20 -13.68 1.87 16.58
C ILE A 20 -14.56 0.70 17.03
N VAL A 21 -13.98 -0.22 17.83
CA VAL A 21 -14.70 -1.33 18.44
C VAL A 21 -14.53 -1.24 19.96
N SER A 22 -15.52 -1.76 20.70
CA SER A 22 -15.46 -1.81 22.16
C SER A 22 -14.97 -3.19 22.60
N ILE A 23 -13.89 -3.20 23.39
CA ILE A 23 -13.35 -4.43 23.98
C ILE A 23 -13.24 -4.19 25.48
N ASN A 24 -13.96 -4.97 26.27
CA ASN A 24 -14.01 -4.83 27.73
C ASN A 24 -14.32 -3.40 28.20
N GLY A 25 -15.25 -2.71 27.50
CA GLY A 25 -15.63 -1.35 27.83
C GLY A 25 -14.69 -0.27 27.32
N HIS A 26 -13.60 -0.63 26.63
CA HIS A 26 -12.65 0.32 26.09
C HIS A 26 -12.73 0.39 24.58
N GLY A 27 -12.65 1.61 24.03
CA GLY A 27 -12.60 1.83 22.58
C GLY A 27 -11.23 1.44 22.03
N CYS A 28 -11.21 0.65 20.96
CA CYS A 28 -9.99 0.24 20.28
C CYS A 28 -10.15 0.44 18.78
N LEU A 29 -9.05 0.74 18.07
CA LEU A 29 -9.04 0.75 16.61
C LEU A 29 -8.88 -0.67 16.09
N ALA A 30 -9.71 -1.06 15.14
CA ALA A 30 -9.63 -2.34 14.47
C ALA A 30 -9.66 -2.16 12.97
N LYS A 31 -8.99 -3.05 12.24
CA LYS A 31 -9.03 -3.05 10.78
C LYS A 31 -10.41 -3.43 10.29
N THR A 32 -10.89 -2.71 9.28
CA THR A 32 -12.15 -3.06 8.62
C THR A 32 -11.97 -4.29 7.73
N SER A 33 -13.10 -4.93 7.35
CA SER A 33 -13.05 -6.03 6.39
C SER A 33 -12.51 -5.57 5.02
N ALA A 34 -12.79 -4.33 4.64
CA ALA A 34 -12.27 -3.76 3.39
C ALA A 34 -10.74 -3.71 3.39
N LEU A 35 -10.13 -3.25 4.49
CA LEU A 35 -8.67 -3.22 4.61
C LEU A 35 -8.09 -4.63 4.61
N LYS A 36 -8.68 -5.56 5.37
CA LYS A 36 -8.20 -6.94 5.43
C LYS A 36 -8.22 -7.61 4.07
N LYS A 37 -9.31 -7.43 3.31
CA LYS A 37 -9.44 -7.98 1.96
C LYS A 37 -8.40 -7.40 1.01
N TYR A 38 -8.17 -6.09 1.10
CA TYR A 38 -7.17 -5.43 0.28
C TYR A 38 -5.78 -5.97 0.58
N GLU A 39 -5.42 -6.09 1.86
CA GLU A 39 -4.13 -6.63 2.28
C GLU A 39 -3.92 -8.07 1.79
N GLU A 40 -4.93 -8.92 1.90
CA GLU A 40 -4.87 -10.30 1.41
C GLU A 40 -4.66 -10.34 -0.10
N SER A 41 -5.42 -9.52 -0.84
CA SER A 41 -5.27 -9.43 -2.30
C SER A 41 -3.88 -8.93 -2.69
N PHE A 42 -3.37 -7.94 -1.97
CA PHE A 42 -2.02 -7.41 -2.20
C PHE A 42 -0.97 -8.51 -2.01
N ILE A 43 -1.07 -9.27 -0.93
CA ILE A 43 -0.13 -10.36 -0.63
C ILE A 43 -0.13 -11.39 -1.76
N TRP A 44 -1.29 -11.76 -2.28
CA TRP A 44 -1.40 -12.68 -3.40
C TRP A 44 -0.78 -12.13 -4.68
N GLN A 45 -0.97 -10.84 -4.95
CA GLN A 45 -0.50 -10.22 -6.18
C GLN A 45 0.97 -9.79 -6.12
N ALA A 46 1.54 -9.67 -4.94
CA ALA A 46 2.90 -9.17 -4.75
C ALA A 46 3.98 -10.08 -5.35
N GLY A 47 3.71 -11.39 -5.44
CA GLY A 47 4.58 -12.32 -6.13
C GLY A 47 6.02 -12.30 -5.63
N LYS A 48 6.93 -12.01 -6.54
CA LYS A 48 8.38 -11.97 -6.27
C LYS A 48 8.84 -10.85 -5.35
N LEU A 49 7.98 -9.88 -5.02
CA LEU A 49 8.36 -8.83 -4.07
C LEU A 49 8.42 -9.33 -2.64
N ARG A 50 7.76 -10.43 -2.33
CA ARG A 50 7.78 -10.98 -0.96
C ARG A 50 9.19 -11.44 -0.59
N ASP A 51 9.55 -11.17 0.67
CA ASP A 51 10.81 -11.63 1.26
C ASP A 51 12.09 -11.10 0.61
N LEU A 52 12.02 -10.00 -0.11
CA LEU A 52 13.20 -9.34 -0.64
C LEU A 52 14.07 -8.73 0.46
N ASN A 53 13.47 -8.36 1.59
CA ASN A 53 14.14 -7.79 2.77
C ASN A 53 15.08 -6.64 2.44
N ILE A 54 14.63 -5.71 1.61
CA ILE A 54 15.41 -4.52 1.27
C ILE A 54 15.69 -3.74 2.56
N ASN A 55 16.94 -3.66 2.94
CA ASN A 55 17.40 -3.02 4.18
C ASN A 55 18.45 -1.92 3.88
N GLU A 56 18.17 -1.13 2.87
CA GLU A 56 19.00 -0.03 2.42
C GLU A 56 18.12 1.10 1.91
N PRO A 57 18.63 2.31 1.77
CA PRO A 57 17.82 3.40 1.21
C PRO A 57 17.23 3.02 -0.14
N PHE A 58 15.95 3.32 -0.32
CA PHE A 58 15.25 3.03 -1.58
C PHE A 58 14.34 4.19 -1.97
N GLU A 59 14.04 4.26 -3.26
CA GLU A 59 13.08 5.18 -3.83
C GLU A 59 11.77 4.43 -4.09
N PHE A 60 10.66 5.07 -3.77
CA PHE A 60 9.33 4.50 -3.93
C PHE A 60 8.54 5.29 -4.96
N TYR A 61 8.15 4.62 -6.03
CA TYR A 61 7.34 5.21 -7.12
C TYR A 61 6.00 4.51 -7.13
N ILE A 62 4.92 5.28 -7.15
CA ILE A 62 3.58 4.73 -7.18
C ILE A 62 2.67 5.56 -8.06
N ASP A 63 1.95 4.88 -8.95
CA ASP A 63 0.83 5.44 -9.71
C ASP A 63 -0.44 4.78 -9.19
N VAL A 64 -1.37 5.59 -8.70
CA VAL A 64 -2.63 5.11 -8.12
C VAL A 64 -3.76 5.41 -9.09
N TYR A 65 -4.46 4.37 -9.51
CA TYR A 65 -5.61 4.46 -10.39
C TYR A 65 -6.87 4.21 -9.57
N TYR A 66 -7.62 5.28 -9.31
CA TYR A 66 -8.86 5.22 -8.56
C TYR A 66 -10.06 5.14 -9.50
N PRO A 67 -11.20 4.59 -9.05
CA PRO A 67 -12.42 4.56 -9.87
C PRO A 67 -13.08 5.94 -10.01
N SER A 68 -12.68 6.94 -9.21
CA SER A 68 -13.21 8.29 -9.27
C SER A 68 -12.19 9.30 -8.77
N ARG A 69 -12.50 10.59 -8.91
CA ARG A 69 -11.62 11.68 -8.45
C ARG A 69 -11.69 11.96 -6.96
N ARG A 70 -12.57 11.27 -6.23
CA ARG A 70 -12.88 11.61 -4.82
C ARG A 70 -11.79 11.26 -3.83
N SER A 71 -10.94 10.28 -4.15
CA SER A 71 -9.92 9.81 -3.21
C SER A 71 -8.68 10.67 -3.25
N ASP A 72 -8.09 10.90 -2.09
CA ASP A 72 -6.86 11.66 -1.95
C ASP A 72 -5.64 10.77 -2.12
N LEU A 73 -4.63 11.28 -2.82
CA LEU A 73 -3.43 10.51 -3.13
C LEU A 73 -2.62 10.16 -1.87
N ASP A 74 -2.48 11.09 -0.94
CA ASP A 74 -1.68 10.88 0.27
C ASP A 74 -2.23 9.79 1.19
N ASN A 75 -3.53 9.54 1.15
CA ASN A 75 -4.16 8.53 1.99
C ASN A 75 -3.73 7.10 1.69
N VAL A 76 -3.21 6.84 0.50
CA VAL A 76 -2.82 5.49 0.09
C VAL A 76 -1.36 5.18 0.42
N LEU A 77 -0.51 6.19 0.57
CA LEU A 77 0.94 6.00 0.66
C LEU A 77 1.35 5.17 1.88
N LYS A 78 0.83 5.52 3.06
CA LYS A 78 1.18 4.80 4.29
C LYS A 78 0.69 3.36 4.24
N LEU A 79 -0.51 3.13 3.71
CA LEU A 79 -1.06 1.79 3.55
C LEU A 79 -0.14 0.93 2.67
N GLN A 80 0.29 1.44 1.54
CA GLN A 80 1.13 0.68 0.62
C GLN A 80 2.47 0.32 1.25
N LEU A 81 3.12 1.29 1.91
CA LEU A 81 4.39 1.03 2.59
C LEU A 81 4.24 0.05 3.75
N ASP A 82 3.16 0.14 4.50
CA ASP A 82 2.88 -0.80 5.60
C ASP A 82 2.72 -2.24 5.10
N VAL A 83 2.01 -2.44 3.98
CA VAL A 83 1.85 -3.78 3.41
C VAL A 83 3.16 -4.30 2.86
N LEU A 84 3.95 -3.46 2.19
CA LEU A 84 5.27 -3.84 1.69
C LEU A 84 6.19 -4.29 2.83
N GLN A 85 6.14 -3.61 3.97
CA GLN A 85 6.90 -4.01 5.15
C GLN A 85 6.39 -5.33 5.73
N ARG A 86 5.07 -5.51 5.78
CA ARG A 86 4.44 -6.72 6.30
C ARG A 86 4.81 -7.97 5.50
N ILE A 87 4.87 -7.87 4.17
CA ILE A 87 5.27 -8.99 3.31
C ILE A 87 6.78 -9.16 3.21
N LYS A 88 7.53 -8.36 3.96
CA LYS A 88 9.00 -8.38 3.98
C LYS A 88 9.63 -8.04 2.64
N CYS A 89 8.97 -7.24 1.83
CA CYS A 89 9.59 -6.64 0.65
C CYS A 89 10.65 -5.62 1.10
N ILE A 90 10.29 -4.78 2.05
CA ILE A 90 11.19 -3.82 2.69
C ILE A 90 11.29 -4.16 4.17
N LYS A 91 12.46 -3.95 4.75
CA LYS A 91 12.65 -4.23 6.18
C LYS A 91 12.02 -3.16 7.05
N ASN A 92 12.16 -1.90 6.65
CA ASN A 92 11.59 -0.77 7.38
C ASN A 92 11.26 0.36 6.42
N ASP A 93 10.10 0.99 6.59
CA ASP A 93 9.68 2.10 5.74
C ASP A 93 10.53 3.36 5.96
N ASN A 94 11.28 3.46 7.05
CA ASN A 94 12.19 4.58 7.27
C ASN A 94 13.40 4.60 6.32
N ASN A 95 13.63 3.51 5.59
CA ASN A 95 14.63 3.48 4.52
C ASN A 95 14.14 4.15 3.23
N CYS A 96 12.87 4.51 3.15
CA CYS A 96 12.33 5.22 2.00
C CYS A 96 12.86 6.65 1.97
N CYS A 97 13.69 6.96 0.99
CA CYS A 97 14.33 8.28 0.90
C CYS A 97 13.71 9.18 -0.17
N LEU A 98 12.81 8.64 -1.01
CA LEU A 98 12.11 9.41 -2.02
C LEU A 98 10.75 8.76 -2.29
N ILE A 99 9.71 9.57 -2.35
CA ILE A 99 8.38 9.13 -2.77
C ILE A 99 7.98 9.96 -4.00
N HIS A 100 7.69 9.27 -5.09
CA HIS A 100 7.13 9.87 -6.29
C HIS A 100 5.76 9.23 -6.52
N ALA A 101 4.71 10.02 -6.32
CA ALA A 101 3.34 9.51 -6.35
C ALA A 101 2.49 10.32 -7.32
N ARG A 102 1.67 9.62 -8.12
CA ARG A 102 0.73 10.24 -9.04
C ARG A 102 -0.63 9.58 -8.92
N LYS A 103 -1.68 10.36 -9.17
CA LYS A 103 -3.05 9.89 -9.12
C LYS A 103 -3.68 9.95 -10.51
N PHE A 104 -4.37 8.89 -10.87
CA PHE A 104 -5.13 8.78 -12.10
C PHE A 104 -6.53 8.25 -11.80
N VAL A 105 -7.41 8.36 -12.78
CA VAL A 105 -8.75 7.78 -12.70
C VAL A 105 -8.87 6.70 -13.76
N ASP A 106 -9.21 5.49 -13.32
CA ASP A 106 -9.55 4.38 -14.21
C ASP A 106 -10.69 3.61 -13.59
N LYS A 107 -11.91 3.94 -14.02
CA LYS A 107 -13.13 3.40 -13.44
C LYS A 107 -13.24 1.89 -13.62
N GLU A 108 -12.74 1.35 -14.72
CA GLU A 108 -12.89 -0.06 -15.07
C GLU A 108 -11.79 -0.94 -14.47
N ASN A 109 -10.62 -0.37 -14.22
CA ASN A 109 -9.49 -1.14 -13.73
C ASN A 109 -8.70 -0.37 -12.65
N PRO A 110 -9.31 -0.11 -11.47
CA PRO A 110 -8.59 0.53 -10.38
C PRO A 110 -7.44 -0.37 -9.94
N ARG A 111 -6.30 0.26 -9.67
CA ARG A 111 -5.07 -0.46 -9.32
C ARG A 111 -4.01 0.48 -8.78
N VAL A 112 -2.93 -0.08 -8.25
CA VAL A 112 -1.70 0.66 -7.99
C VAL A 112 -0.58 0.01 -8.80
N GLU A 113 0.29 0.85 -9.37
CA GLU A 113 1.51 0.39 -10.05
C GLU A 113 2.68 0.90 -9.24
N ILE A 114 3.46 -0.02 -8.71
CA ILE A 114 4.54 0.27 -7.77
C ILE A 114 5.88 -0.08 -8.38
N MET A 115 6.85 0.80 -8.18
CA MET A 115 8.26 0.50 -8.45
C MET A 115 9.10 0.88 -7.23
N ILE A 116 9.96 -0.02 -6.81
CA ILE A 116 10.93 0.21 -5.75
C ILE A 116 12.30 0.18 -6.41
N LYS A 117 13.09 1.24 -6.20
CA LYS A 117 14.42 1.35 -6.76
C LYS A 117 15.43 1.50 -5.62
N THR A 118 16.38 0.57 -5.55
CA THR A 118 17.50 0.68 -4.62
C THR A 118 18.57 1.58 -5.22
N LEU A 119 19.39 2.17 -4.35
CA LEU A 119 20.39 3.16 -4.75
C LEU A 119 21.76 2.55 -5.08
N ASP A 120 21.85 1.26 -5.15
CA ASP A 120 23.08 0.53 -5.49
C ASP A 120 23.46 0.65 -6.97
#